data_5579d61d6bf7567a710000aa1b0073cf
#
_entry.id   5579d61d6bf7567a710000aa1b0073cf
#
_cell.length_a   1.000
_cell.length_b   1.000
_cell.length_c   1.000
_cell.angle_alpha   90.00
_cell.angle_beta   90.00
_cell.angle_gamma   90.00
#
_symmetry.space_group_name_H-M   'P 1'
#
loop_
_entity.id
_entity.type
_entity.pdbx_description
1 polymer ?
#
loop_
_entity_poly.entity_id
_entity_poly.type
_entity_poly.pdbx_seq_one_letter_code
_entity_poly.pdbx_strand_id
1 'polypeptide(L)'
;MNFRLSVLGILVVFTSCLSKVEVDTIVFNGQIYSLDSVNTTYTAMAIDNGRIVTLGSDDLKNRFLAKEQVNLEGKAVVPGLIDAHSHFYGLGLGTLHVDLVGTESIEEVLKRIEAFRSENSNVGFIYGRGWDQNDWEIKEFPTRYDLDRRFSDLPVVLERVDGHAYWVNSK
;
A
#
# COMPACT_ATOMS: atom_id res chain seq x y z
N MET A 1 80.35 41.85 13.81
CA MET A 1 79.75 40.76 14.57
C MET A 1 78.29 40.71 14.12
N ASN A 2 77.96 39.87 13.09
CA ASN A 2 76.62 39.84 12.44
C ASN A 2 75.83 38.72 13.05
N PHE A 3 74.77 39.10 13.78
CA PHE A 3 73.78 38.18 14.35
C PHE A 3 72.71 37.83 13.28
N ARG A 4 72.66 36.59 12.78
CA ARG A 4 71.64 36.10 11.89
C ARG A 4 70.50 35.52 12.75
N LEU A 5 69.37 36.20 12.76
CA LEU A 5 68.18 35.76 13.40
C LEU A 5 67.43 34.77 12.45
N SER A 6 67.46 33.48 12.76
CA SER A 6 66.73 32.47 12.01
C SER A 6 65.27 32.43 12.59
N VAL A 7 64.30 32.90 11.83
CA VAL A 7 62.85 32.77 12.17
C VAL A 7 62.40 31.38 11.72
N LEU A 8 62.14 30.51 12.70
CA LEU A 8 61.61 29.20 12.48
C LEU A 8 60.05 29.36 12.40
N GLY A 9 59.52 29.33 11.20
CA GLY A 9 58.05 29.38 10.97
C GLY A 9 57.37 28.05 11.38
N ILE A 10 56.58 28.08 12.43
CA ILE A 10 55.74 26.94 12.82
C ILE A 10 54.51 26.91 11.90
N LEU A 11 54.46 25.93 10.99
CA LEU A 11 53.28 25.64 10.17
C LEU A 11 52.26 24.87 11.02
N VAL A 12 51.24 25.56 11.54
CA VAL A 12 50.10 24.92 12.25
C VAL A 12 49.11 24.38 11.22
N VAL A 13 49.15 23.07 10.97
CA VAL A 13 48.16 22.38 10.14
C VAL A 13 46.91 22.17 10.96
N PHE A 14 45.85 22.96 10.73
CA PHE A 14 44.53 22.70 11.27
C PHE A 14 43.89 21.51 10.52
N THR A 15 44.00 20.31 11.07
CA THR A 15 43.17 19.19 10.63
C THR A 15 41.76 19.44 11.13
N SER A 16 40.90 20.02 10.28
CA SER A 16 39.46 20.08 10.54
C SER A 16 38.91 18.65 10.48
N CYS A 17 38.70 18.06 11.62
CA CYS A 17 37.91 16.82 11.75
C CYS A 17 36.47 17.18 11.45
N LEU A 18 36.02 17.00 10.19
CA LEU A 18 34.63 17.11 9.83
C LEU A 18 33.88 15.97 10.54
N SER A 19 33.26 16.26 11.69
CA SER A 19 32.39 15.31 12.36
C SER A 19 31.20 15.03 11.43
N LYS A 20 30.96 13.74 11.17
CA LYS A 20 29.75 13.36 10.42
C LYS A 20 28.49 13.77 11.19
N VAL A 21 27.47 14.19 10.46
CA VAL A 21 26.17 14.48 11.04
C VAL A 21 25.48 13.15 11.33
N GLU A 22 24.98 12.98 12.54
CA GLU A 22 24.20 11.79 12.90
C GLU A 22 22.80 11.85 12.29
N VAL A 23 22.32 10.70 11.79
CA VAL A 23 20.96 10.50 11.28
C VAL A 23 20.46 9.11 11.69
N ASP A 24 19.14 8.91 11.66
CA ASP A 24 18.56 7.62 12.02
C ASP A 24 18.88 6.56 10.96
N THR A 25 18.61 6.85 9.69
CA THR A 25 18.72 5.86 8.61
C THR A 25 19.36 6.46 7.34
N ILE A 26 20.23 5.68 6.70
CA ILE A 26 20.63 5.90 5.30
C ILE A 26 20.11 4.75 4.47
N VAL A 27 19.34 5.08 3.44
CA VAL A 27 18.93 4.17 2.38
C VAL A 27 19.84 4.41 1.18
N PHE A 28 20.41 3.36 0.57
CA PHE A 28 21.41 3.49 -0.50
C PHE A 28 21.31 2.37 -1.55
N ASN A 29 22.04 2.52 -2.67
CA ASN A 29 22.09 1.54 -3.76
C ASN A 29 20.68 1.26 -4.31
N GLY A 30 19.89 2.31 -4.62
CA GLY A 30 18.55 2.22 -5.15
C GLY A 30 18.30 3.18 -6.31
N GLN A 31 17.05 3.22 -6.75
CA GLN A 31 16.51 4.19 -7.70
C GLN A 31 15.40 4.97 -7.00
N ILE A 32 15.75 6.13 -6.46
CA ILE A 32 14.86 6.96 -5.66
C ILE A 32 14.31 8.07 -6.54
N TYR A 33 13.01 7.98 -6.87
CA TYR A 33 12.32 8.96 -7.70
C TYR A 33 11.75 10.06 -6.81
N SER A 34 12.25 11.29 -6.94
CA SER A 34 11.78 12.43 -6.15
C SER A 34 10.39 12.93 -6.58
N LEU A 35 10.01 12.68 -7.84
CA LEU A 35 8.83 13.23 -8.51
C LEU A 35 8.75 14.76 -8.41
N ASP A 36 9.90 15.42 -8.32
CA ASP A 36 10.00 16.86 -8.45
C ASP A 36 9.71 17.31 -9.89
N SER A 37 9.67 18.62 -10.12
CA SER A 37 9.30 19.21 -11.43
C SER A 37 10.23 18.77 -12.59
N VAL A 38 11.41 18.21 -12.30
CA VAL A 38 12.39 17.75 -13.29
C VAL A 38 12.61 16.22 -13.23
N ASN A 39 11.85 15.51 -12.40
CA ASN A 39 11.93 14.05 -12.23
C ASN A 39 13.33 13.55 -11.88
N THR A 40 13.97 14.20 -10.94
CA THR A 40 15.31 13.82 -10.49
C THR A 40 15.31 12.42 -9.86
N THR A 41 16.27 11.59 -10.23
CA THR A 41 16.50 10.28 -9.62
C THR A 41 17.77 10.31 -8.79
N TYR A 42 17.69 9.77 -7.57
CA TYR A 42 18.80 9.67 -6.63
C TYR A 42 19.11 8.20 -6.33
N THR A 43 20.31 7.91 -5.79
CA THR A 43 20.65 6.54 -5.40
C THR A 43 20.69 6.33 -3.89
N ALA A 44 20.68 7.42 -3.12
CA ALA A 44 20.65 7.36 -1.67
C ALA A 44 19.81 8.47 -1.04
N MET A 45 19.39 8.23 0.21
CA MET A 45 18.57 9.11 1.01
C MET A 45 18.98 9.01 2.48
N ALA A 46 19.14 10.16 3.14
CA ALA A 46 19.33 10.24 4.60
C ALA A 46 18.01 10.65 5.26
N ILE A 47 17.66 9.94 6.33
CA ILE A 47 16.40 10.14 7.09
C ILE A 47 16.76 10.36 8.55
N ASP A 48 16.15 11.36 9.16
CA ASP A 48 16.23 11.64 10.59
C ASP A 48 14.87 12.07 11.15
N ASN A 49 14.51 11.57 12.32
CA ASN A 49 13.22 11.85 12.96
C ASN A 49 12.01 11.66 12.02
N GLY A 50 12.03 10.62 11.18
CA GLY A 50 10.96 10.30 10.23
C GLY A 50 10.87 11.26 9.03
N ARG A 51 11.86 12.12 8.81
CA ARG A 51 11.92 13.08 7.69
C ARG A 51 13.13 12.85 6.81
N ILE A 52 12.94 13.05 5.52
CA ILE A 52 14.06 13.07 4.56
C ILE A 52 14.89 14.32 4.82
N VAL A 53 16.13 14.13 5.24
CA VAL A 53 17.11 15.21 5.45
C VAL A 53 17.73 15.64 4.14
N THR A 54 18.09 14.66 3.30
CA THR A 54 18.67 14.91 1.99
C THR A 54 18.53 13.71 1.07
N LEU A 55 18.49 13.99 -0.22
CA LEU A 55 18.60 13.02 -1.31
C LEU A 55 19.96 13.21 -1.99
N GLY A 56 20.54 12.14 -2.52
CA GLY A 56 21.86 12.23 -3.17
C GLY A 56 22.32 10.91 -3.75
N SER A 57 23.63 10.77 -3.88
CA SER A 57 24.28 9.53 -4.25
C SER A 57 24.69 8.71 -3.03
N ASP A 58 25.19 7.50 -3.25
CA ASP A 58 25.71 6.60 -2.20
C ASP A 58 26.86 7.22 -1.38
N ASP A 59 27.40 8.37 -1.83
CA ASP A 59 28.38 9.16 -1.06
C ASP A 59 27.81 9.72 0.25
N LEU A 60 26.50 9.76 0.41
CA LEU A 60 25.86 10.13 1.68
C LEU A 60 26.38 9.30 2.86
N LYS A 61 26.77 8.04 2.65
CA LYS A 61 27.39 7.17 3.68
C LYS A 61 28.72 7.74 4.23
N ASN A 62 29.41 8.57 3.44
CA ASN A 62 30.64 9.22 3.85
C ASN A 62 30.39 10.51 4.63
N ARG A 63 29.23 11.16 4.38
CA ARG A 63 28.87 12.47 4.96
C ARG A 63 28.10 12.34 6.27
N PHE A 64 27.35 11.27 6.44
CA PHE A 64 26.51 11.03 7.61
C PHE A 64 26.96 9.79 8.38
N LEU A 65 26.66 9.79 9.68
CA LEU A 65 26.75 8.63 10.57
C LEU A 65 25.33 8.15 10.86
N ALA A 66 24.92 7.06 10.23
CA ALA A 66 23.58 6.51 10.40
C ALA A 66 23.54 5.42 11.48
N LYS A 67 22.47 5.40 12.27
CA LYS A 67 22.18 4.30 13.21
C LYS A 67 21.83 3.03 12.46
N GLU A 68 21.14 3.17 11.31
CA GLU A 68 20.74 2.07 10.44
C GLU A 68 21.12 2.35 8.98
N GLN A 69 21.54 1.32 8.25
CA GLN A 69 21.86 1.40 6.83
C GLN A 69 21.04 0.33 6.07
N VAL A 70 20.23 0.78 5.10
CA VAL A 70 19.38 -0.08 4.29
C VAL A 70 19.89 -0.12 2.84
N ASN A 71 20.37 -1.29 2.41
CA ASN A 71 20.74 -1.53 1.02
C ASN A 71 19.50 -1.90 0.21
N LEU A 72 19.16 -1.10 -0.78
CA LEU A 72 18.00 -1.32 -1.64
C LEU A 72 18.23 -2.35 -2.75
N GLU A 73 19.48 -2.74 -3.01
CA GLU A 73 19.81 -3.74 -4.04
C GLU A 73 19.26 -3.37 -5.43
N GLY A 74 19.29 -2.11 -5.78
CA GLY A 74 18.79 -1.58 -7.05
C GLY A 74 17.27 -1.37 -7.10
N LYS A 75 16.54 -1.63 -6.02
CA LYS A 75 15.07 -1.46 -5.98
C LYS A 75 14.67 0.01 -6.11
N ALA A 76 13.48 0.21 -6.69
CA ALA A 76 12.87 1.52 -6.83
C ALA A 76 12.21 1.99 -5.52
N VAL A 77 12.36 3.29 -5.23
CA VAL A 77 11.64 3.98 -4.16
C VAL A 77 10.87 5.14 -4.79
N VAL A 78 9.59 5.21 -4.49
CA VAL A 78 8.71 6.29 -4.92
C VAL A 78 8.01 6.90 -3.69
N PRO A 79 7.54 8.16 -3.76
CA PRO A 79 6.63 8.70 -2.75
C PRO A 79 5.41 7.81 -2.56
N GLY A 80 4.83 7.82 -1.37
CA GLY A 80 3.59 7.09 -1.10
C GLY A 80 2.50 7.45 -2.09
N LEU A 81 1.78 6.46 -2.57
CA LEU A 81 0.70 6.65 -3.54
C LEU A 81 -0.45 7.41 -2.89
N ILE A 82 -1.02 8.37 -3.64
CA ILE A 82 -2.22 9.11 -3.25
C ILE A 82 -3.29 8.78 -4.28
N ASP A 83 -4.34 8.07 -3.83
CA ASP A 83 -5.53 7.86 -4.66
C ASP A 83 -6.45 9.07 -4.53
N ALA A 84 -6.44 9.91 -5.55
CA ALA A 84 -7.23 11.15 -5.57
C ALA A 84 -8.71 10.91 -5.93
N HIS A 85 -9.08 9.69 -6.35
CA HIS A 85 -10.45 9.29 -6.65
C HIS A 85 -10.71 7.90 -6.09
N SER A 86 -11.01 7.80 -4.81
CA SER A 86 -11.27 6.52 -4.16
C SER A 86 -12.68 6.42 -3.61
N HIS A 87 -13.25 5.23 -3.67
CA HIS A 87 -14.53 4.88 -3.07
C HIS A 87 -14.31 4.20 -1.70
N PHE A 88 -13.50 4.82 -0.84
CA PHE A 88 -13.06 4.25 0.44
C PHE A 88 -14.21 3.84 1.36
N TYR A 89 -15.29 4.64 1.41
CA TYR A 89 -16.50 4.29 2.15
C TYR A 89 -17.15 3.02 1.60
N GLY A 90 -17.28 2.91 0.28
CA GLY A 90 -17.82 1.71 -0.38
C GLY A 90 -16.97 0.46 -0.14
N LEU A 91 -15.64 0.62 -0.15
CA LEU A 91 -14.72 -0.46 0.21
C LEU A 91 -14.94 -0.92 1.66
N GLY A 92 -15.06 0.02 2.60
CA GLY A 92 -15.35 -0.28 4.01
C GLY A 92 -16.69 -1.01 4.19
N LEU A 93 -17.75 -0.57 3.52
CA LEU A 93 -19.04 -1.28 3.52
C LEU A 93 -18.91 -2.69 2.92
N GLY A 94 -18.11 -2.85 1.86
CA GLY A 94 -17.87 -4.14 1.22
C GLY A 94 -17.35 -5.22 2.18
N THR A 95 -16.60 -4.84 3.23
CA THR A 95 -16.11 -5.79 4.24
C THR A 95 -17.22 -6.34 5.17
N LEU A 96 -18.40 -5.72 5.16
CA LEU A 96 -19.56 -6.14 5.93
C LEU A 96 -20.57 -6.94 5.11
N HIS A 97 -20.30 -7.18 3.83
CA HIS A 97 -21.17 -7.80 2.86
C HIS A 97 -20.51 -9.03 2.23
N VAL A 98 -21.31 -9.88 1.59
CA VAL A 98 -20.78 -11.01 0.82
C VAL A 98 -20.19 -10.50 -0.49
N ASP A 99 -18.90 -10.73 -0.70
CA ASP A 99 -18.24 -10.47 -1.98
C ASP A 99 -18.57 -11.60 -2.98
N LEU A 100 -19.27 -11.23 -4.05
CA LEU A 100 -19.72 -12.15 -5.10
C LEU A 100 -18.99 -11.89 -6.44
N VAL A 101 -18.01 -10.99 -6.47
CA VAL A 101 -17.21 -10.72 -7.67
C VAL A 101 -16.47 -11.98 -8.09
N GLY A 102 -16.53 -12.26 -9.39
CA GLY A 102 -15.81 -13.41 -9.98
C GLY A 102 -16.44 -14.78 -9.63
N THR A 103 -17.71 -14.84 -9.18
CA THR A 103 -18.42 -16.10 -9.06
C THR A 103 -18.80 -16.64 -10.44
N GLU A 104 -18.59 -17.94 -10.65
CA GLU A 104 -18.79 -18.61 -11.95
C GLU A 104 -20.08 -19.45 -12.00
N SER A 105 -20.87 -19.49 -10.93
CA SER A 105 -22.13 -20.22 -10.87
C SER A 105 -23.03 -19.78 -9.71
N ILE A 106 -24.32 -20.10 -9.82
CA ILE A 106 -25.29 -19.98 -8.70
C ILE A 106 -24.78 -20.74 -7.46
N GLU A 107 -24.27 -21.93 -7.65
CA GLU A 107 -23.78 -22.79 -6.56
C GLU A 107 -22.62 -22.13 -5.80
N GLU A 108 -21.72 -21.47 -6.49
CA GLU A 108 -20.62 -20.74 -5.85
C GLU A 108 -21.13 -19.53 -5.07
N VAL A 109 -22.09 -18.79 -5.61
CA VAL A 109 -22.76 -17.69 -4.89
C VAL A 109 -23.35 -18.21 -3.58
N LEU A 110 -24.12 -19.30 -3.64
CA LEU A 110 -24.74 -19.89 -2.46
C LEU A 110 -23.72 -20.33 -1.41
N LYS A 111 -22.60 -20.92 -1.81
CA LYS A 111 -21.50 -21.29 -0.91
C LYS A 111 -20.85 -20.07 -0.22
N ARG A 112 -20.63 -18.98 -0.96
CA ARG A 112 -20.08 -17.75 -0.36
C ARG A 112 -21.03 -17.16 0.68
N ILE A 113 -22.35 -17.19 0.43
CA ILE A 113 -23.36 -16.76 1.40
C ILE A 113 -23.35 -17.66 2.65
N GLU A 114 -23.26 -18.98 2.48
CA GLU A 114 -23.16 -19.94 3.61
C GLU A 114 -21.92 -19.68 4.47
N ALA A 115 -20.77 -19.48 3.83
CA ALA A 115 -19.51 -19.16 4.52
C ALA A 115 -19.64 -17.85 5.33
N PHE A 116 -20.14 -16.79 4.70
CA PHE A 116 -20.38 -15.50 5.37
C PHE A 116 -21.32 -15.66 6.58
N ARG A 117 -22.43 -16.39 6.41
CA ARG A 117 -23.39 -16.63 7.48
C ARG A 117 -22.76 -17.41 8.65
N SER A 118 -21.90 -18.37 8.37
CA SER A 118 -21.22 -19.16 9.42
C SER A 118 -20.29 -18.31 10.27
N GLU A 119 -19.65 -17.33 9.66
CA GLU A 119 -18.75 -16.38 10.33
C GLU A 119 -19.51 -15.26 11.04
N ASN A 120 -20.72 -14.95 10.60
CA ASN A 120 -21.55 -13.84 11.05
C ASN A 120 -22.94 -14.32 11.54
N SER A 121 -22.99 -15.17 12.55
CA SER A 121 -24.21 -15.86 13.01
C SER A 121 -25.33 -14.96 13.53
N ASN A 122 -25.06 -13.70 13.85
CA ASN A 122 -26.03 -12.77 14.44
C ASN A 122 -26.60 -11.74 13.44
N VAL A 123 -26.38 -11.92 12.12
CA VAL A 123 -26.92 -10.99 11.13
C VAL A 123 -28.44 -11.18 10.96
N GLY A 124 -29.17 -10.06 10.91
CA GLY A 124 -30.63 -10.07 10.69
C GLY A 124 -31.01 -10.17 9.21
N PHE A 125 -30.09 -9.96 8.30
CA PHE A 125 -30.22 -10.13 6.84
C PHE A 125 -28.84 -10.30 6.21
N ILE A 126 -28.76 -10.82 5.01
CA ILE A 126 -27.54 -10.93 4.22
C ILE A 126 -27.64 -9.99 3.02
N TYR A 127 -26.63 -9.13 2.88
CA TYR A 127 -26.42 -8.37 1.66
C TYR A 127 -25.11 -8.82 1.00
N GLY A 128 -25.16 -8.99 -0.31
CA GLY A 128 -23.98 -9.30 -1.12
C GLY A 128 -23.98 -8.50 -2.42
N ARG A 129 -22.81 -8.38 -3.05
CA ARG A 129 -22.67 -7.65 -4.30
C ARG A 129 -21.64 -8.31 -5.21
N GLY A 130 -21.89 -8.21 -6.52
CA GLY A 130 -20.86 -8.52 -7.50
C GLY A 130 -21.13 -9.73 -8.37
N TRP A 131 -22.27 -10.43 -8.21
CA TRP A 131 -22.62 -11.51 -9.13
C TRP A 131 -22.92 -10.98 -10.53
N ASP A 132 -22.54 -11.77 -11.56
CA ASP A 132 -22.93 -11.54 -12.94
C ASP A 132 -23.17 -12.88 -13.64
N GLN A 133 -24.39 -13.13 -14.08
CA GLN A 133 -24.73 -14.35 -14.81
C GLN A 133 -24.01 -14.47 -16.16
N ASN A 134 -23.47 -13.37 -16.69
CA ASN A 134 -22.68 -13.42 -17.92
C ASN A 134 -21.34 -14.13 -17.76
N ASP A 135 -20.83 -14.22 -16.53
CA ASP A 135 -19.60 -14.93 -16.17
C ASP A 135 -19.83 -16.42 -15.93
N TRP A 136 -21.11 -16.86 -15.86
CA TRP A 136 -21.49 -18.24 -15.58
C TRP A 136 -21.57 -19.09 -16.84
N GLU A 137 -21.42 -20.40 -16.68
CA GLU A 137 -21.63 -21.36 -17.79
C GLU A 137 -23.05 -21.25 -18.34
N ILE A 138 -24.04 -21.23 -17.45
CA ILE A 138 -25.46 -21.00 -17.78
C ILE A 138 -25.76 -19.53 -17.57
N LYS A 139 -25.89 -18.77 -18.67
CA LYS A 139 -26.06 -17.31 -18.68
C LYS A 139 -27.52 -16.88 -18.48
N GLU A 140 -28.20 -17.52 -17.54
CA GLU A 140 -29.57 -17.18 -17.19
C GLU A 140 -29.63 -16.42 -15.86
N PHE A 141 -30.61 -15.51 -15.74
CA PHE A 141 -30.84 -14.82 -14.49
C PHE A 141 -31.28 -15.81 -13.40
N PRO A 142 -30.66 -15.73 -12.21
CA PRO A 142 -31.07 -16.53 -11.08
C PRO A 142 -32.45 -16.09 -10.60
N THR A 143 -33.15 -17.00 -9.90
CA THR A 143 -34.47 -16.75 -9.36
C THR A 143 -34.48 -16.79 -7.83
N ARG A 144 -35.56 -16.26 -7.20
CA ARG A 144 -35.73 -16.38 -5.77
C ARG A 144 -35.69 -17.82 -5.26
N TYR A 145 -36.13 -18.78 -6.05
CA TYR A 145 -36.19 -20.19 -5.66
C TYR A 145 -34.82 -20.81 -5.45
N ASP A 146 -33.78 -20.27 -6.09
CA ASP A 146 -32.39 -20.70 -5.90
C ASP A 146 -31.89 -20.34 -4.51
N LEU A 147 -32.29 -19.17 -4.00
CA LEU A 147 -32.00 -18.72 -2.63
C LEU A 147 -32.92 -19.39 -1.58
N ASP A 148 -34.24 -19.49 -1.86
CA ASP A 148 -35.23 -20.02 -0.93
C ASP A 148 -34.90 -21.44 -0.45
N ARG A 149 -34.25 -22.24 -1.29
CA ARG A 149 -33.88 -23.63 -0.96
C ARG A 149 -32.86 -23.70 0.20
N ARG A 150 -32.08 -22.66 0.44
CA ARG A 150 -31.01 -22.63 1.47
C ARG A 150 -31.21 -21.56 2.52
N PHE A 151 -31.89 -20.47 2.17
CA PHE A 151 -31.98 -19.26 2.99
C PHE A 151 -33.46 -18.86 3.16
N SER A 152 -34.31 -19.76 3.64
CA SER A 152 -35.75 -19.48 3.86
C SER A 152 -36.03 -18.74 5.17
N ASP A 153 -35.08 -18.66 6.06
CA ASP A 153 -35.21 -18.15 7.43
C ASP A 153 -34.79 -16.70 7.63
N LEU A 154 -33.98 -16.13 6.71
CA LEU A 154 -33.58 -14.74 6.78
C LEU A 154 -33.58 -14.07 5.40
N PRO A 155 -33.77 -12.72 5.32
CA PRO A 155 -33.70 -11.98 4.07
C PRO A 155 -32.32 -12.05 3.44
N VAL A 156 -32.27 -12.28 2.13
CA VAL A 156 -31.05 -12.24 1.31
C VAL A 156 -31.26 -11.30 0.13
N VAL A 157 -30.38 -10.34 -0.04
CA VAL A 157 -30.39 -9.34 -1.11
C VAL A 157 -29.03 -9.30 -1.77
N LEU A 158 -28.95 -9.66 -3.04
CA LEU A 158 -27.71 -9.74 -3.80
C LEU A 158 -27.76 -8.77 -4.98
N GLU A 159 -26.92 -7.76 -4.93
CA GLU A 159 -26.80 -6.76 -5.99
C GLU A 159 -25.88 -7.26 -7.10
N ARG A 160 -26.31 -7.13 -8.34
CA ARG A 160 -25.49 -7.42 -9.53
C ARG A 160 -24.30 -6.47 -9.62
N VAL A 161 -23.23 -6.89 -10.27
CA VAL A 161 -21.96 -6.12 -10.38
C VAL A 161 -22.16 -4.71 -10.93
N ASP A 162 -23.10 -4.54 -11.85
CA ASP A 162 -23.42 -3.26 -12.49
C ASP A 162 -24.45 -2.39 -11.73
N GLY A 163 -25.02 -2.91 -10.61
CA GLY A 163 -26.00 -2.19 -9.79
C GLY A 163 -27.42 -2.10 -10.39
N HIS A 164 -27.70 -2.78 -11.51
CA HIS A 164 -28.99 -2.66 -12.22
C HIS A 164 -29.97 -3.82 -11.95
N ALA A 165 -29.58 -4.82 -11.17
CA ALA A 165 -30.45 -5.92 -10.79
C ALA A 165 -30.17 -6.37 -9.36
N TYR A 166 -31.24 -6.81 -8.70
CA TYR A 166 -31.19 -7.46 -7.39
C TYR A 166 -31.76 -8.85 -7.48
N TRP A 167 -31.03 -9.81 -6.92
CA TRP A 167 -31.50 -11.16 -6.72
C TRP A 167 -31.86 -11.32 -5.24
N VAL A 168 -33.13 -11.56 -4.97
CA VAL A 168 -33.68 -11.61 -3.60
C VAL A 168 -34.41 -12.91 -3.37
N ASN A 169 -34.46 -13.38 -2.12
CA ASN A 169 -35.29 -14.50 -1.71
C ASN A 169 -36.72 -14.06 -1.37
N SER A 170 -37.58 -15.03 -0.96
CA SER A 170 -38.98 -14.76 -0.60
C SER A 170 -39.15 -14.21 0.82
N LYS A 171 -38.09 -14.21 1.64
CA LYS A 171 -38.14 -13.74 3.01
C LYS A 171 -38.02 -12.22 3.05
#